data_5efb180c56666a5ca401c131c8cd7978
#
_entry.id   5efb180c56666a5ca401c131c8cd7978
#
_cell.length_a   1.000
_cell.length_b   1.000
_cell.length_c   1.000
_cell.angle_alpha   90.00
_cell.angle_beta   90.00
_cell.angle_gamma   90.00
#
_symmetry.space_group_name_H-M   'P 1'
#
loop_
_entity.id
_entity.type
_entity.pdbx_description
1 polymer ?
#
loop_
_entity_poly.entity_id
_entity_poly.type
_entity_poly.pdbx_seq_one_letter_code
_entity_poly.pdbx_strand_id
1 'polypeptide(L)'
;MKYIRSEKYNTPALQKKMMGPNPVKLEEELLLNHRIPEKAVVCDLGSGEGLTSVFLAKEYGFTVYAADLWSDPRENRKFFDAMGLKQEQIIPVKAD
;
A
#
# COMPACT_ATOMS: atom_id res chain seq x y z
N MET A 1 -4.27 -20.79 -3.81
CA MET A 1 -5.07 -19.87 -2.99
C MET A 1 -5.38 -18.60 -3.75
N LYS A 2 -6.61 -18.13 -3.60
CA LYS A 2 -7.10 -16.98 -4.37
C LYS A 2 -6.41 -15.66 -4.02
N TYR A 3 -5.95 -15.51 -2.76
CA TYR A 3 -5.40 -14.24 -2.26
C TYR A 3 -3.93 -14.39 -1.87
N ILE A 4 -3.13 -14.97 -2.76
CA ILE A 4 -1.73 -15.28 -2.49
C ILE A 4 -0.90 -14.03 -2.14
N ARG A 5 -1.15 -12.93 -2.85
CA ARG A 5 -0.37 -11.71 -2.64
C ARG A 5 -0.59 -11.09 -1.27
N SER A 6 -1.85 -11.05 -0.82
CA SER A 6 -2.18 -10.45 0.47
C SER A 6 -1.79 -11.33 1.66
N GLU A 7 -1.66 -12.64 1.47
CA GLU A 7 -1.25 -13.54 2.54
C GLU A 7 0.11 -13.18 3.12
N LYS A 8 1.02 -12.67 2.31
CA LYS A 8 2.34 -12.23 2.75
C LYS A 8 2.30 -11.12 3.79
N TYR A 9 1.19 -10.40 3.85
CA TYR A 9 1.02 -9.23 4.73
C TYR A 9 0.26 -9.57 6.01
N ASN A 10 -0.08 -10.85 6.20
CA ASN A 10 -0.83 -11.31 7.36
C ASN A 10 0.11 -11.71 8.50
N THR A 11 0.95 -10.77 8.93
CA THR A 11 1.85 -10.94 10.07
C THR A 11 1.40 -10.10 11.24
N PRO A 12 1.71 -10.50 12.50
CA PRO A 12 1.31 -9.69 13.65
C PRO A 12 1.78 -8.23 13.58
N ALA A 13 3.00 -8.01 13.10
CA ALA A 13 3.56 -6.65 12.99
C ALA A 13 2.78 -5.80 11.99
N LEU A 14 2.40 -6.38 10.86
CA LEU A 14 1.67 -5.66 9.82
C LEU A 14 0.18 -5.55 10.13
N GLN A 15 -0.40 -6.51 10.83
CA GLN A 15 -1.80 -6.44 11.24
C GLN A 15 -2.10 -5.23 12.11
N LYS A 16 -1.13 -4.76 12.89
CA LYS A 16 -1.28 -3.54 13.69
C LYS A 16 -1.50 -2.29 12.85
N LYS A 17 -1.11 -2.32 11.59
CA LYS A 17 -1.28 -1.18 10.67
C LYS A 17 -2.58 -1.23 9.89
N MET A 18 -3.35 -2.29 10.04
CA MET A 18 -4.64 -2.43 9.37
C MET A 18 -5.74 -1.75 10.16
N MET A 19 -6.61 -1.05 9.45
CA MET A 19 -7.79 -0.41 10.02
C MET A 19 -9.03 -1.11 9.50
N GLY A 20 -9.77 -1.79 10.39
CA GLY A 20 -10.96 -2.52 10.02
C GLY A 20 -10.67 -3.86 9.36
N PRO A 21 -11.56 -4.36 8.49
CA PRO A 21 -11.36 -5.61 7.76
C PRO A 21 -10.08 -5.53 6.94
N ASN A 22 -9.43 -6.66 6.69
CA ASN A 22 -8.14 -6.71 6.01
C ASN A 22 -8.17 -5.91 4.71
N PRO A 23 -7.61 -4.69 4.67
CA PRO A 23 -7.67 -3.84 3.48
C PRO A 23 -6.81 -4.35 2.34
N VAL A 24 -5.72 -5.05 2.66
CA VAL A 24 -4.83 -5.61 1.64
C VAL A 24 -5.53 -6.71 0.88
N LYS A 25 -6.27 -7.56 1.60
CA LYS A 25 -7.06 -8.62 0.97
C LYS A 25 -8.17 -8.05 0.09
N LEU A 26 -8.82 -6.99 0.54
CA LEU A 26 -9.86 -6.32 -0.25
C LEU A 26 -9.30 -5.72 -1.53
N GLU A 27 -8.10 -5.12 -1.47
CA GLU A 27 -7.44 -4.60 -2.65
C GLU A 27 -7.08 -5.70 -3.64
N GLU A 28 -6.57 -6.81 -3.16
CA GLU A 28 -6.25 -7.93 -4.04
C GLU A 28 -7.50 -8.46 -4.73
N GLU A 29 -8.59 -8.61 -3.99
CA GLU A 29 -9.87 -9.05 -4.54
C GLU A 29 -10.34 -8.12 -5.65
N LEU A 30 -10.26 -6.80 -5.41
CA LEU A 30 -10.66 -5.81 -6.41
C LEU A 30 -9.79 -5.90 -7.66
N LEU A 31 -8.48 -6.02 -7.50
CA LEU A 31 -7.54 -6.02 -8.61
C LEU A 31 -7.55 -7.32 -9.42
N LEU A 32 -8.01 -8.43 -8.84
CA LEU A 32 -8.16 -9.69 -9.57
C LEU A 32 -9.11 -9.56 -10.76
N ASN A 33 -10.06 -8.64 -10.70
CA ASN A 33 -11.07 -8.44 -11.73
C ASN A 33 -10.75 -7.29 -12.70
N HIS A 34 -9.58 -6.68 -12.54
CA HIS A 34 -9.19 -5.52 -13.35
C HIS A 34 -7.77 -5.69 -13.86
N ARG A 35 -7.56 -5.32 -15.13
CA ARG A 35 -6.22 -5.31 -15.71
C ARG A 35 -5.67 -3.89 -15.64
N ILE A 36 -4.70 -3.70 -14.74
CA ILE A 36 -4.00 -2.44 -14.63
C ILE A 36 -2.54 -2.71 -15.02
N PRO A 37 -1.98 -1.95 -15.97
CA PRO A 37 -0.61 -2.19 -16.45
C PRO A 37 0.41 -2.09 -15.32
N GLU A 38 1.46 -2.89 -15.38
CA GLU A 38 2.62 -2.71 -14.51
C GLU A 38 3.17 -1.29 -14.72
N LYS A 39 3.75 -0.72 -13.68
CA LYS A 39 4.29 0.65 -13.68
C LYS A 39 3.22 1.73 -13.82
N ALA A 40 1.95 1.39 -13.67
CA ALA A 40 0.91 2.40 -13.60
C ALA A 40 1.18 3.33 -12.42
N VAL A 41 0.78 4.60 -12.58
CA VAL A 41 0.84 5.58 -11.50
C VAL A 41 -0.52 5.63 -10.83
N VAL A 42 -0.57 5.35 -9.53
CA VAL A 42 -1.84 5.31 -8.80
C VAL A 42 -1.77 6.21 -7.56
N CYS A 43 -2.92 6.68 -7.14
CA CYS A 43 -3.05 7.44 -5.90
C CYS A 43 -3.88 6.63 -4.92
N ASP A 44 -3.30 6.33 -3.76
CA ASP A 44 -3.97 5.60 -2.69
C ASP A 44 -4.48 6.64 -1.68
N LEU A 45 -5.75 7.00 -1.80
CA LEU A 45 -6.37 8.00 -0.93
C LEU A 45 -6.74 7.38 0.41
N GLY A 46 -6.41 8.08 1.50
CA GLY A 46 -6.67 7.57 2.84
C GLY A 46 -5.77 6.40 3.21
N SER A 47 -4.52 6.45 2.77
CA SER A 47 -3.57 5.34 2.93
C SER A 47 -3.19 5.05 4.39
N GLY A 48 -3.49 5.96 5.31
CA GLY A 48 -3.17 5.78 6.72
C GLY A 48 -1.68 5.59 6.93
N GLU A 49 -1.29 4.49 7.61
CA GLU A 49 0.12 4.20 7.88
C GLU A 49 0.85 3.63 6.65
N GLY A 50 0.14 3.41 5.54
CA GLY A 50 0.76 3.12 4.26
C GLY A 50 0.83 1.66 3.87
N LEU A 51 0.22 0.74 4.62
CA LEU A 51 0.30 -0.69 4.30
C LEU A 51 -0.31 -1.01 2.94
N THR A 52 -1.46 -0.44 2.61
CA THR A 52 -2.11 -0.67 1.32
C THR A 52 -1.25 -0.14 0.17
N SER A 53 -0.62 1.03 0.37
CA SER A 53 0.29 1.59 -0.63
C SER A 53 1.52 0.70 -0.86
N VAL A 54 2.09 0.15 0.21
CA VAL A 54 3.21 -0.80 0.12
C VAL A 54 2.80 -2.03 -0.69
N PHE A 55 1.62 -2.56 -0.41
CA PHE A 55 1.10 -3.71 -1.14
C PHE A 55 0.99 -3.43 -2.64
N LEU A 56 0.42 -2.28 -3.00
CA LEU A 56 0.27 -1.90 -4.41
C LEU A 56 1.63 -1.73 -5.09
N ALA A 57 2.58 -1.10 -4.43
CA ALA A 57 3.89 -0.86 -5.01
C ALA A 57 4.71 -2.14 -5.16
N LYS A 58 4.73 -2.99 -4.13
CA LYS A 58 5.55 -4.21 -4.13
C LYS A 58 4.98 -5.33 -4.97
N GLU A 59 3.67 -5.57 -4.87
CA GLU A 59 3.07 -6.75 -5.51
C GLU A 59 2.62 -6.49 -6.94
N TYR A 60 2.37 -5.24 -7.30
CA TYR A 60 1.88 -4.90 -8.64
C TYR A 60 2.83 -4.04 -9.45
N GLY A 61 3.92 -3.57 -8.84
CA GLY A 61 4.90 -2.73 -9.53
C GLY A 61 4.41 -1.33 -9.86
N PHE A 62 3.38 -0.84 -9.18
CA PHE A 62 2.86 0.51 -9.40
C PHE A 62 3.77 1.57 -8.79
N THR A 63 3.75 2.77 -9.36
CA THR A 63 4.24 3.97 -8.69
C THR A 63 3.07 4.54 -7.90
N VAL A 64 3.19 4.61 -6.58
CA VAL A 64 2.07 4.94 -5.70
C VAL A 64 2.28 6.27 -5.00
N TYR A 65 1.31 7.18 -5.13
CA TYR A 65 1.22 8.36 -4.29
C TYR A 65 0.32 8.00 -3.10
N ALA A 66 0.95 7.83 -1.93
CA ALA A 66 0.26 7.46 -0.70
C ALA A 66 -0.22 8.73 -0.01
N ALA A 67 -1.48 9.10 -0.24
CA ALA A 67 -2.05 10.36 0.22
C ALA A 67 -2.96 10.14 1.42
N ASP A 68 -2.69 10.83 2.52
CA ASP A 68 -3.51 10.76 3.71
C ASP A 68 -3.52 12.09 4.46
N LEU A 69 -4.68 12.44 5.01
CA LEU A 69 -4.85 13.69 5.74
C LEU A 69 -4.24 13.63 7.15
N TRP A 70 -4.30 12.47 7.78
CA TRP A 70 -3.98 12.31 9.20
C TRP A 70 -2.57 11.81 9.48
N SER A 71 -1.94 11.16 8.51
CA SER A 71 -0.62 10.56 8.70
C SER A 71 0.50 11.54 8.39
N ASP A 72 1.63 11.39 9.10
CA ASP A 72 2.83 12.16 8.84
C ASP A 72 3.61 11.51 7.69
N PRO A 73 3.82 12.22 6.57
CA PRO A 73 4.59 11.66 5.44
C PRO A 73 5.99 11.19 5.82
N ARG A 74 6.62 11.81 6.81
CA ARG A 74 7.97 11.41 7.27
C ARG A 74 7.94 10.05 7.94
N GLU A 75 6.91 9.76 8.72
CA GLU A 75 6.74 8.46 9.36
C GLU A 75 6.40 7.39 8.31
N ASN A 76 5.57 7.74 7.34
CA ASN A 76 5.26 6.85 6.23
C ASN A 76 6.53 6.52 5.43
N ARG A 77 7.40 7.51 5.21
CA ARG A 77 8.66 7.29 4.50
C ARG A 77 9.54 6.26 5.22
N LYS A 78 9.61 6.34 6.55
CA LYS A 78 10.37 5.37 7.35
C LYS A 78 9.85 3.96 7.16
N PHE A 79 8.54 3.79 7.17
CA PHE A 79 7.92 2.49 6.95
C PHE A 79 8.22 1.96 5.56
N PHE A 80 8.09 2.82 4.54
CA PHE A 80 8.35 2.42 3.15
C PHE A 80 9.79 2.00 2.95
N ASP A 81 10.73 2.73 3.55
CA ASP A 81 12.16 2.39 3.48
C ASP A 81 12.41 1.03 4.17
N ALA A 82 11.77 0.80 5.32
CA ALA A 82 11.89 -0.47 6.04
C ALA A 82 11.32 -1.65 5.22
N MET A 83 10.36 -1.39 4.35
CA MET A 83 9.79 -2.41 3.46
C MET A 83 10.58 -2.57 2.16
N GLY A 84 11.70 -1.86 2.01
CA GLY A 84 12.58 -2.00 0.86
C GLY A 84 12.14 -1.27 -0.40
N LEU A 85 11.29 -0.24 -0.26
CA LEU A 85 10.79 0.53 -1.38
C LEU A 85 11.60 1.79 -1.60
N LYS A 86 11.91 2.08 -2.85
CA LYS A 86 12.65 3.29 -3.23
C LYS A 86 11.73 4.52 -3.25
N GLN A 87 12.33 5.69 -3.17
CA GLN A 87 11.59 6.96 -3.14
C GLN A 87 10.74 7.18 -4.38
N GLU A 88 11.17 6.70 -5.53
CA GLU A 88 10.42 6.83 -6.78
C GLU A 88 9.31 5.80 -6.95
N GLN A 89 9.26 4.77 -6.09
CA GLN A 89 8.23 3.74 -6.15
C GLN A 89 6.99 4.11 -5.34
N ILE A 90 7.18 4.82 -4.25
CA ILE A 90 6.10 5.16 -3.34
C ILE A 90 6.39 6.51 -2.69
N ILE A 91 5.48 7.45 -2.87
CA ILE A 91 5.64 8.83 -2.46
C ILE A 91 4.57 9.19 -1.42
N PRO A 92 4.95 9.39 -0.16
CA PRO A 92 3.97 9.82 0.84
C PRO A 92 3.61 11.28 0.64
N VAL A 93 2.31 11.59 0.70
CA VAL A 93 1.79 12.94 0.50
C VAL A 93 0.79 13.27 1.59
N LYS A 94 0.90 14.47 2.16
CA LYS A 94 -0.10 14.99 3.08
C LYS A 94 -1.27 15.52 2.25
N ALA A 95 -2.42 14.85 2.33
CA ALA A 95 -3.62 15.28 1.63
C ALA A 95 -4.35 16.36 2.43
N ASP A 96 -4.82 17.39 1.77
CA ASP A 96 -5.63 18.44 2.40
C ASP A 96 -7.11 18.24 2.10
#